data_7e629dafa9710de21155b4f85b665498
#
_entry.id   7e629dafa9710de21155b4f85b665498
#
_cell.length_a   1.000
_cell.length_b   1.000
_cell.length_c   1.000
_cell.angle_alpha   90.00
_cell.angle_beta   90.00
_cell.angle_gamma   90.00
#
_symmetry.space_group_name_H-M   'P 1'
#
loop_
_entity.id
_entity.type
_entity.pdbx_description
1 polymer ?
#
loop_
_entity_poly.entity_id
_entity_poly.type
_entity_poly.pdbx_seq_one_letter_code
_entity_poly.pdbx_strand_id
1 'polypeptide(L)'
;MSAVSDAIRCAGVPREQGFAQGRASREALRERCVAPGARARAQDALGLLDSASARWLRDLRRHFPHQGEWLEGAARGAGLALPALVRAARASQGDPPRVLVACEGEGVARIGCALPPHTVLRRMVPEGRFRTLELALPWLPAPWLGVNEAGLAVAATSGARAGAPCAAPGMLFARDCLERFESVGSALAWCLGRPAAPGASLLFADAEGELAGVDLAAGDRRVRRPEHGVLVLGVDAARAAAIEKRLAEASRDALAFAQALGADAGECAGADAAARRLLLAGEEIAL
;
A
#
# COMPACT_ATOMS: atom_id res chain seq x y z
N MET A 1 -21.85 6.93 3.35
CA MET A 1 -20.77 7.06 2.34
C MET A 1 -20.27 8.49 2.42
N SER A 2 -19.11 8.70 3.04
CA SER A 2 -18.47 10.02 3.07
C SER A 2 -17.89 10.25 1.69
N ALA A 3 -18.18 11.42 1.09
CA ALA A 3 -17.55 11.87 -0.14
C ALA A 3 -16.04 11.67 -0.02
N VAL A 4 -15.40 11.23 -1.10
CA VAL A 4 -13.94 11.18 -1.20
C VAL A 4 -13.44 12.60 -0.87
N SER A 5 -12.96 12.75 0.34
CA SER A 5 -12.39 14.01 0.82
C SER A 5 -11.28 14.42 -0.14
N ASP A 6 -11.11 15.72 -0.35
CA ASP A 6 -10.02 16.26 -1.17
C ASP A 6 -8.71 15.54 -0.84
N ALA A 7 -7.97 15.14 -1.89
CA ALA A 7 -6.73 14.42 -1.73
C ALA A 7 -5.73 15.19 -0.86
N ILE A 8 -5.20 14.54 0.15
CA ILE A 8 -4.17 15.13 1.03
C ILE A 8 -2.91 15.39 0.19
N ARG A 9 -2.53 16.64 0.01
CA ARG A 9 -1.29 16.98 -0.68
C ARG A 9 -0.09 16.83 0.25
N CYS A 10 0.83 15.93 -0.10
CA CYS A 10 2.07 15.64 0.61
C CYS A 10 3.27 15.97 -0.30
N ALA A 11 3.87 17.14 -0.14
CA ALA A 11 4.96 17.62 -0.98
C ALA A 11 6.28 17.74 -0.21
N GLY A 12 7.40 17.82 -0.95
CA GLY A 12 8.75 18.04 -0.40
C GLY A 12 9.49 16.77 -0.02
N VAL A 13 10.40 16.87 0.94
CA VAL A 13 11.18 15.74 1.46
C VAL A 13 10.31 14.81 2.32
N PRO A 14 10.71 13.55 2.55
CA PRO A 14 9.88 12.56 3.23
C PRO A 14 9.29 13.03 4.56
N ARG A 15 10.08 13.76 5.36
CA ARG A 15 9.61 14.31 6.66
C ARG A 15 8.51 15.34 6.50
N GLU A 16 8.57 16.20 5.49
CA GLU A 16 7.55 17.20 5.19
C GLU A 16 6.26 16.55 4.68
N GLN A 17 6.40 15.55 3.80
CA GLN A 17 5.26 14.76 3.32
C GLN A 17 4.53 14.08 4.49
N GLY A 18 5.29 13.44 5.38
CA GLY A 18 4.75 12.84 6.59
C GLY A 18 4.06 13.88 7.49
N PHE A 19 4.67 15.05 7.69
CA PHE A 19 4.08 16.14 8.47
C PHE A 19 2.74 16.61 7.90
N ALA A 20 2.66 16.79 6.58
CA ALA A 20 1.42 17.18 5.91
C ALA A 20 0.31 16.14 6.13
N GLN A 21 0.63 14.85 5.93
CA GLN A 21 -0.29 13.74 6.19
C GLN A 21 -0.74 13.71 7.65
N GLY A 22 0.21 13.76 8.59
CA GLY A 22 -0.07 13.72 10.02
C GLY A 22 -0.96 14.86 10.49
N ARG A 23 -0.76 16.04 9.92
CA ARG A 23 -1.61 17.20 10.21
C ARG A 23 -3.03 17.03 9.67
N ALA A 24 -3.15 16.57 8.43
CA ALA A 24 -4.46 16.39 7.77
C ALA A 24 -5.27 15.24 8.40
N SER A 25 -4.60 14.17 8.84
CA SER A 25 -5.24 12.98 9.42
C SER A 25 -5.13 12.91 10.95
N ARG A 26 -4.95 14.05 11.63
CA ARG A 26 -4.67 14.11 13.07
C ARG A 26 -5.67 13.37 13.93
N GLU A 27 -6.95 13.48 13.63
CA GLU A 27 -8.03 12.87 14.41
C GLU A 27 -7.98 11.34 14.28
N ALA A 28 -7.95 10.82 13.07
CA ALA A 28 -7.86 9.38 12.81
C ALA A 28 -6.57 8.76 13.40
N LEU A 29 -5.45 9.50 13.34
CA LEU A 29 -4.19 9.08 13.93
C LEU A 29 -4.27 9.04 15.46
N ARG A 30 -4.89 10.02 16.10
CA ARG A 30 -5.05 10.04 17.56
C ARG A 30 -5.96 8.92 18.02
N GLU A 31 -7.06 8.68 17.35
CA GLU A 31 -7.97 7.58 17.63
C GLU A 31 -7.24 6.22 17.52
N ARG A 32 -6.53 5.99 16.42
CA ARG A 32 -5.78 4.74 16.18
C ARG A 32 -4.62 4.53 17.14
N CYS A 33 -3.95 5.60 17.55
CA CYS A 33 -2.76 5.54 18.39
C CYS A 33 -3.07 5.55 19.90
N VAL A 34 -4.34 5.50 20.32
CA VAL A 34 -4.68 5.38 21.72
C VAL A 34 -4.06 4.10 22.29
N ALA A 35 -3.20 4.27 23.28
CA ALA A 35 -2.50 3.17 23.89
C ALA A 35 -3.45 2.31 24.75
N PRO A 36 -3.48 0.98 24.58
CA PRO A 36 -4.47 0.09 25.20
C PRO A 36 -4.25 -0.16 26.70
N GLY A 37 -3.45 0.64 27.40
CA GLY A 37 -3.22 0.46 28.84
C GLY A 37 -2.27 1.48 29.44
N ALA A 38 -2.23 1.57 30.76
CA ALA A 38 -1.42 2.55 31.51
C ALA A 38 0.09 2.40 31.22
N ARG A 39 0.60 1.16 31.12
CA ARG A 39 2.01 0.89 30.79
C ARG A 39 2.39 1.42 29.41
N ALA A 40 1.55 1.15 28.40
CA ALA A 40 1.81 1.63 27.04
C ALA A 40 1.76 3.16 26.97
N ARG A 41 0.81 3.80 27.66
CA ARG A 41 0.76 5.27 27.75
C ARG A 41 2.00 5.86 28.45
N ALA A 42 2.48 5.25 29.53
CA ALA A 42 3.71 5.67 30.18
C ALA A 42 4.93 5.52 29.27
N GLN A 43 5.03 4.42 28.54
CA GLN A 43 6.09 4.21 27.54
C GLN A 43 6.04 5.29 26.44
N ASP A 44 4.85 5.64 25.94
CA ASP A 44 4.69 6.71 24.94
C ASP A 44 5.14 8.07 25.50
N ALA A 45 4.72 8.40 26.70
CA ALA A 45 5.10 9.65 27.35
C ALA A 45 6.62 9.78 27.56
N LEU A 46 7.29 8.64 27.79
CA LEU A 46 8.76 8.56 27.93
C LEU A 46 9.49 8.38 26.59
N GLY A 47 8.77 8.34 25.45
CA GLY A 47 9.38 8.09 24.16
C GLY A 47 9.94 6.69 23.96
N LEU A 48 9.48 5.68 24.73
CA LEU A 48 10.01 4.33 24.73
C LEU A 48 9.23 3.42 23.77
N LEU A 49 9.97 2.54 23.09
CA LEU A 49 9.44 1.48 22.24
C LEU A 49 9.56 0.13 22.95
N ASP A 50 8.56 -0.73 22.77
CA ASP A 50 8.74 -2.15 23.06
C ASP A 50 9.77 -2.77 22.11
N SER A 51 10.35 -3.91 22.47
CA SER A 51 11.45 -4.55 21.72
C SER A 51 11.07 -4.88 20.26
N ALA A 52 9.83 -5.27 20.01
CA ALA A 52 9.35 -5.59 18.68
C ALA A 52 9.19 -4.32 17.80
N SER A 53 8.64 -3.24 18.37
CA SER A 53 8.53 -1.94 17.71
C SER A 53 9.89 -1.28 17.48
N ALA A 54 10.82 -1.43 18.44
CA ALA A 54 12.19 -0.94 18.29
C ALA A 54 12.93 -1.66 17.16
N ARG A 55 12.79 -2.99 17.06
CA ARG A 55 13.35 -3.78 15.95
C ARG A 55 12.74 -3.38 14.62
N TRP A 56 11.42 -3.24 14.56
CA TRP A 56 10.70 -2.83 13.36
C TRP A 56 11.18 -1.46 12.84
N LEU A 57 11.26 -0.45 13.73
CA LEU A 57 11.72 0.89 13.37
C LEU A 57 13.19 0.89 12.95
N ARG A 58 14.04 0.09 13.60
CA ARG A 58 15.45 -0.04 13.22
C ARG A 58 15.59 -0.62 11.82
N ASP A 59 14.86 -1.69 11.51
CA ASP A 59 14.91 -2.34 10.20
C ASP A 59 14.30 -1.44 9.11
N LEU A 60 13.23 -0.70 9.43
CA LEU A 60 12.67 0.32 8.57
C LEU A 60 13.72 1.39 8.23
N ARG A 61 14.36 1.98 9.24
CA ARG A 61 15.39 3.02 9.01
C ARG A 61 16.61 2.50 8.26
N ARG A 62 16.96 1.23 8.44
CA ARG A 62 18.07 0.60 7.75
C ARG A 62 17.80 0.38 6.26
N HIS A 63 16.60 -0.08 5.92
CA HIS A 63 16.27 -0.51 4.55
C HIS A 63 15.42 0.50 3.78
N PHE A 64 14.67 1.35 4.49
CA PHE A 64 13.76 2.36 3.96
C PHE A 64 13.89 3.68 4.73
N PRO A 65 15.07 4.32 4.78
CA PRO A 65 15.32 5.49 5.64
C PRO A 65 14.32 6.62 5.41
N HIS A 66 13.97 6.91 4.15
CA HIS A 66 12.99 7.92 3.78
C HIS A 66 11.59 7.64 4.34
N GLN A 67 11.17 6.37 4.46
CA GLN A 67 9.89 6.02 5.08
C GLN A 67 9.95 6.12 6.61
N GLY A 68 11.12 5.92 7.21
CA GLY A 68 11.38 6.24 8.62
C GLY A 68 11.24 7.74 8.90
N GLU A 69 11.80 8.58 8.06
CA GLU A 69 11.67 10.04 8.14
C GLU A 69 10.23 10.50 7.94
N TRP A 70 9.49 9.85 7.04
CA TRP A 70 8.07 10.10 6.85
C TRP A 70 7.28 9.86 8.16
N LEU A 71 7.54 8.73 8.86
CA LEU A 71 6.89 8.44 10.14
C LEU A 71 7.19 9.48 11.21
N GLU A 72 8.43 9.97 11.28
CA GLU A 72 8.80 11.06 12.18
C GLU A 72 8.01 12.34 11.88
N GLY A 73 7.90 12.67 10.60
CA GLY A 73 7.07 13.77 10.12
C GLY A 73 5.61 13.60 10.48
N ALA A 74 5.02 12.44 10.24
CA ALA A 74 3.62 12.13 10.51
C ALA A 74 3.30 12.20 12.01
N ALA A 75 4.16 11.66 12.87
CA ALA A 75 4.00 11.77 14.32
C ALA A 75 4.00 13.23 14.77
N ARG A 76 4.96 14.03 14.27
CA ARG A 76 5.06 15.46 14.57
C ARG A 76 3.84 16.25 14.08
N GLY A 77 3.36 15.99 12.84
CA GLY A 77 2.19 16.64 12.27
C GLY A 77 0.90 16.36 13.03
N ALA A 78 0.75 15.14 13.55
CA ALA A 78 -0.38 14.72 14.35
C ALA A 78 -0.28 15.17 15.82
N GLY A 79 0.89 15.61 16.27
CA GLY A 79 1.16 15.92 17.69
C GLY A 79 1.16 14.65 18.55
N LEU A 80 1.76 13.56 18.01
CA LEU A 80 1.87 12.27 18.68
C LEU A 80 3.34 11.93 18.99
N ALA A 81 3.56 11.14 20.03
CA ALA A 81 4.86 10.51 20.23
C ALA A 81 5.15 9.50 19.12
N LEU A 82 6.37 9.50 18.56
CA LEU A 82 6.76 8.54 17.52
C LEU A 82 6.51 7.08 17.90
N PRO A 83 6.78 6.62 19.15
CA PRO A 83 6.46 5.26 19.58
C PRO A 83 5.00 4.86 19.38
N ALA A 84 4.06 5.75 19.62
CA ALA A 84 2.64 5.48 19.43
C ALA A 84 2.31 5.21 17.95
N LEU A 85 2.82 6.04 17.04
CA LEU A 85 2.65 5.86 15.61
C LEU A 85 3.34 4.58 15.08
N VAL A 86 4.54 4.30 15.56
CA VAL A 86 5.28 3.07 15.20
C VAL A 86 4.52 1.81 15.61
N ARG A 87 3.91 1.80 16.80
CA ARG A 87 3.06 0.67 17.24
C ARG A 87 1.83 0.52 16.36
N ALA A 88 1.15 1.61 16.01
CA ALA A 88 -0.02 1.58 15.14
C ALA A 88 0.34 1.07 13.74
N ALA A 89 1.44 1.56 13.16
CA ALA A 89 1.94 1.12 11.86
C ALA A 89 2.33 -0.38 11.87
N ARG A 90 3.03 -0.83 12.91
CA ARG A 90 3.40 -2.23 13.07
C ARG A 90 2.18 -3.14 13.25
N ALA A 91 1.18 -2.72 14.03
CA ALA A 91 -0.03 -3.50 14.25
C ALA A 91 -0.81 -3.78 12.96
N SER A 92 -0.79 -2.87 12.00
CA SER A 92 -1.45 -3.05 10.69
C SER A 92 -0.82 -4.13 9.81
N GLN A 93 0.36 -4.65 10.16
CA GLN A 93 0.97 -5.80 9.48
C GLN A 93 0.29 -7.13 9.84
N GLY A 94 -0.40 -7.17 10.97
CA GLY A 94 -1.18 -8.34 11.40
C GLY A 94 -2.57 -8.41 10.77
N ASP A 95 -2.97 -7.40 10.01
CA ASP A 95 -4.23 -7.41 9.29
C ASP A 95 -4.20 -8.55 8.25
N PRO A 96 -5.33 -9.27 8.06
CA PRO A 96 -5.38 -10.35 7.09
C PRO A 96 -5.03 -9.82 5.70
N PRO A 97 -4.32 -10.62 4.88
CA PRO A 97 -4.02 -10.24 3.52
C PRO A 97 -5.31 -9.94 2.75
N ARG A 98 -5.27 -8.89 1.93
CA ARG A 98 -6.41 -8.46 1.12
C ARG A 98 -6.26 -8.97 -0.29
N VAL A 99 -7.39 -9.16 -0.94
CA VAL A 99 -7.43 -9.56 -2.35
C VAL A 99 -6.78 -8.48 -3.20
N LEU A 100 -5.82 -8.88 -4.01
CA LEU A 100 -5.29 -8.08 -5.10
C LEU A 100 -5.72 -8.73 -6.42
N VAL A 101 -6.19 -7.92 -7.34
CA VAL A 101 -6.65 -8.38 -8.65
C VAL A 101 -6.03 -7.51 -9.73
N ALA A 102 -5.55 -8.15 -10.78
CA ALA A 102 -5.14 -7.51 -12.02
C ALA A 102 -5.90 -8.12 -13.18
N CYS A 103 -6.30 -7.29 -14.15
CA CYS A 103 -6.85 -7.76 -15.40
C CYS A 103 -6.32 -6.93 -16.57
N GLU A 104 -6.16 -7.61 -17.70
CA GLU A 104 -5.85 -7.02 -19.00
C GLU A 104 -7.12 -7.05 -19.84
N GLY A 105 -7.49 -5.91 -20.41
CA GLY A 105 -8.63 -5.80 -21.33
C GLY A 105 -8.46 -4.61 -22.25
N GLU A 106 -8.70 -4.80 -23.56
CA GLU A 106 -8.62 -3.75 -24.58
C GLU A 106 -7.27 -3.00 -24.62
N GLY A 107 -6.16 -3.71 -24.30
CA GLY A 107 -4.81 -3.11 -24.24
C GLY A 107 -4.54 -2.26 -23.01
N VAL A 108 -5.41 -2.30 -22.01
CA VAL A 108 -5.25 -1.55 -20.75
C VAL A 108 -5.08 -2.53 -19.60
N ALA A 109 -4.01 -2.31 -18.84
CA ALA A 109 -3.75 -3.04 -17.59
C ALA A 109 -4.37 -2.31 -16.41
N ARG A 110 -5.21 -3.02 -15.65
CA ARG A 110 -5.85 -2.51 -14.44
C ARG A 110 -5.52 -3.38 -13.26
N ILE A 111 -5.27 -2.74 -12.13
CA ILE A 111 -5.09 -3.44 -10.86
C ILE A 111 -6.07 -2.88 -9.82
N GLY A 112 -6.41 -3.68 -8.83
CA GLY A 112 -7.29 -3.24 -7.76
C GLY A 112 -7.12 -4.03 -6.47
N CYS A 113 -7.64 -3.49 -5.40
CA CYS A 113 -7.63 -4.12 -4.09
C CYS A 113 -8.86 -3.74 -3.26
N ALA A 114 -9.18 -4.59 -2.29
CA ALA A 114 -10.07 -4.22 -1.20
C ALA A 114 -9.39 -3.22 -0.27
N LEU A 115 -10.09 -2.15 0.09
CA LEU A 115 -9.54 -1.11 0.94
C LEU A 115 -9.83 -1.39 2.42
N PRO A 116 -8.86 -1.13 3.31
CA PRO A 116 -9.12 -1.12 4.74
C PRO A 116 -9.96 0.11 5.14
N PRO A 117 -10.71 0.02 6.26
CA PRO A 117 -11.31 1.19 6.87
C PRO A 117 -10.28 2.28 7.14
N HIS A 118 -10.72 3.53 7.13
CA HIS A 118 -9.86 4.72 7.34
C HIS A 118 -8.84 4.98 6.21
N THR A 119 -9.00 4.34 5.05
CA THR A 119 -8.17 4.69 3.88
C THR A 119 -8.38 6.15 3.49
N VAL A 120 -7.28 6.84 3.23
CA VAL A 120 -7.27 8.22 2.74
C VAL A 120 -6.67 8.27 1.35
N LEU A 121 -7.16 9.22 0.56
CA LEU A 121 -6.56 9.58 -0.72
C LEU A 121 -5.46 10.61 -0.47
N ARG A 122 -4.28 10.38 -1.03
CA ARG A 122 -3.17 11.33 -0.97
C ARG A 122 -2.51 11.53 -2.33
N ARG A 123 -2.08 12.76 -2.58
CA ARG A 123 -1.27 13.15 -3.73
C ARG A 123 0.13 13.43 -3.23
N MET A 124 1.08 12.57 -3.61
CA MET A 124 2.48 12.73 -3.24
C MET A 124 3.21 13.54 -4.32
N VAL A 125 4.02 14.48 -3.88
CA VAL A 125 4.87 15.33 -4.73
C VAL A 125 6.29 15.32 -4.16
N PRO A 126 7.00 14.19 -4.25
CA PRO A 126 8.34 14.06 -3.70
C PRO A 126 9.37 14.81 -4.55
N GLU A 127 10.43 15.31 -3.90
CA GLU A 127 11.53 15.96 -4.61
C GLU A 127 12.34 14.94 -5.43
N GLY A 128 12.53 15.24 -6.72
CA GLY A 128 13.36 14.43 -7.63
C GLY A 128 12.84 13.01 -7.88
N ARG A 129 11.53 12.78 -7.70
CA ARG A 129 10.87 11.50 -7.90
C ARG A 129 9.53 11.67 -8.58
N PHE A 130 8.93 10.58 -9.05
CA PHE A 130 7.61 10.62 -9.65
C PHE A 130 6.54 11.06 -8.66
N ARG A 131 5.65 11.93 -9.14
CA ARG A 131 4.40 12.24 -8.42
C ARG A 131 3.51 11.02 -8.43
N THR A 132 2.77 10.83 -7.33
CA THR A 132 1.87 9.68 -7.20
C THR A 132 0.51 10.09 -6.66
N LEU A 133 -0.51 9.31 -7.03
CA LEU A 133 -1.83 9.33 -6.43
C LEU A 133 -2.01 8.00 -5.70
N GLU A 134 -2.36 8.05 -4.42
CA GLU A 134 -2.27 6.89 -3.54
C GLU A 134 -3.47 6.76 -2.59
N LEU A 135 -3.91 5.53 -2.37
CA LEU A 135 -4.81 5.14 -1.31
C LEU A 135 -4.01 4.46 -0.20
N ALA A 136 -4.03 5.02 0.99
CA ALA A 136 -3.19 4.58 2.09
C ALA A 136 -3.88 4.72 3.45
N LEU A 137 -3.40 3.99 4.45
CA LEU A 137 -3.77 4.27 5.83
C LEU A 137 -3.01 5.51 6.34
N PRO A 138 -3.65 6.37 7.15
CA PRO A 138 -3.02 7.59 7.65
C PRO A 138 -1.70 7.35 8.41
N TRP A 139 -1.53 6.19 9.02
CA TRP A 139 -0.37 5.81 9.83
C TRP A 139 0.66 4.96 9.11
N LEU A 140 0.47 4.69 7.79
CA LEU A 140 1.42 3.94 6.98
C LEU A 140 2.09 4.83 5.94
N PRO A 141 3.41 4.72 5.76
CA PRO A 141 4.12 5.43 4.70
C PRO A 141 3.81 4.87 3.31
N ALA A 142 3.54 3.57 3.20
CA ALA A 142 3.25 2.90 1.94
C ALA A 142 1.75 2.86 1.62
N PRO A 143 1.36 2.96 0.35
CA PRO A 143 -0.01 2.79 -0.11
C PRO A 143 -0.42 1.31 -0.19
N TRP A 144 -1.74 1.10 -0.16
CA TRP A 144 -2.37 -0.14 -0.60
C TRP A 144 -2.51 -0.19 -2.12
N LEU A 145 -2.79 0.94 -2.73
CA LEU A 145 -2.96 1.12 -4.16
C LEU A 145 -2.46 2.51 -4.54
N GLY A 146 -1.78 2.60 -5.66
CA GLY A 146 -1.35 3.88 -6.20
C GLY A 146 -0.97 3.80 -7.67
N VAL A 147 -0.89 4.97 -8.29
CA VAL A 147 -0.40 5.16 -9.65
C VAL A 147 0.54 6.36 -9.68
N ASN A 148 1.58 6.30 -10.49
CA ASN A 148 2.51 7.40 -10.68
C ASN A 148 2.33 8.11 -12.03
N GLU A 149 2.97 9.26 -12.18
CA GLU A 149 2.90 10.06 -13.41
C GLU A 149 3.59 9.44 -14.62
N ALA A 150 4.46 8.44 -14.41
CA ALA A 150 5.08 7.68 -15.49
C ALA A 150 4.16 6.56 -16.02
N GLY A 151 3.09 6.22 -15.29
CA GLY A 151 2.15 5.20 -15.69
C GLY A 151 2.42 3.81 -15.06
N LEU A 152 3.15 3.75 -13.94
CA LEU A 152 3.21 2.53 -13.13
C LEU A 152 2.12 2.58 -12.07
N ALA A 153 1.30 1.54 -11.99
CA ALA A 153 0.35 1.29 -10.92
C ALA A 153 0.82 0.14 -10.04
N VAL A 154 0.65 0.27 -8.72
CA VAL A 154 1.06 -0.74 -7.73
C VAL A 154 -0.05 -0.95 -6.72
N ALA A 155 -0.41 -2.22 -6.48
CA ALA A 155 -1.24 -2.62 -5.35
C ALA A 155 -0.46 -3.56 -4.43
N ALA A 156 -0.68 -3.46 -3.11
CA ALA A 156 0.05 -4.25 -2.13
C ALA A 156 -0.88 -4.85 -1.06
N THR A 157 -0.53 -6.02 -0.55
CA THR A 157 -1.11 -6.56 0.69
C THR A 157 -0.17 -6.32 1.85
N SER A 158 -0.73 -6.28 3.05
CA SER A 158 0.08 -6.46 4.26
C SER A 158 0.29 -7.94 4.51
N GLY A 159 1.39 -8.26 5.14
CA GLY A 159 1.70 -9.57 5.66
C GLY A 159 3.03 -9.48 6.39
N ALA A 160 3.09 -10.07 7.56
CA ALA A 160 4.36 -10.27 8.26
C ALA A 160 4.30 -11.61 8.99
N ARG A 161 5.29 -12.45 8.76
CA ARG A 161 5.46 -13.68 9.55
C ARG A 161 6.38 -13.40 10.72
N ALA A 162 5.97 -13.89 11.88
CA ALA A 162 6.82 -13.86 13.07
C ALA A 162 8.15 -14.57 12.80
N GLY A 163 9.25 -14.07 13.38
CA GLY A 163 10.58 -14.68 13.21
C GLY A 163 11.33 -14.34 11.94
N ALA A 164 10.80 -13.45 11.10
CA ALA A 164 11.49 -13.00 9.91
C ALA A 164 12.84 -12.29 10.21
N PRO A 165 13.88 -12.49 9.37
CA PRO A 165 15.17 -11.82 9.55
C PRO A 165 15.08 -10.29 9.44
N CYS A 166 14.16 -9.77 8.62
CA CYS A 166 13.84 -8.35 8.52
C CYS A 166 12.40 -8.13 9.00
N ALA A 167 12.17 -7.14 9.86
CA ALA A 167 10.86 -6.81 10.38
C ALA A 167 10.13 -5.73 9.54
N ALA A 168 10.83 -5.08 8.60
CA ALA A 168 10.21 -4.10 7.71
C ALA A 168 9.29 -4.80 6.71
N PRO A 169 7.99 -4.42 6.62
CA PRO A 169 7.02 -5.14 5.79
C PRO A 169 7.28 -4.98 4.30
N GLY A 170 7.00 -6.04 3.53
CA GLY A 170 7.18 -6.03 2.09
C GLY A 170 6.27 -5.04 1.36
N MET A 171 5.12 -4.69 1.92
CA MET A 171 4.24 -3.66 1.36
C MET A 171 4.92 -2.28 1.22
N LEU A 172 5.99 -2.01 1.98
CA LEU A 172 6.75 -0.76 1.84
C LEU A 172 7.39 -0.59 0.47
N PHE A 173 7.56 -1.69 -0.27
CA PHE A 173 8.04 -1.65 -1.64
C PHE A 173 7.11 -0.90 -2.58
N ALA A 174 5.80 -0.88 -2.31
CA ALA A 174 4.83 -0.20 -3.15
C ALA A 174 5.17 1.28 -3.34
N ARG A 175 5.51 1.98 -2.24
CA ARG A 175 5.91 3.38 -2.31
C ARG A 175 7.21 3.58 -3.09
N ASP A 176 8.24 2.77 -2.79
CA ASP A 176 9.51 2.87 -3.50
C ASP A 176 9.37 2.61 -5.00
N CYS A 177 8.50 1.65 -5.37
CA CYS A 177 8.23 1.36 -6.77
C CYS A 177 7.54 2.53 -7.46
N LEU A 178 6.51 3.10 -6.85
CA LEU A 178 5.79 4.24 -7.41
C LEU A 178 6.67 5.49 -7.56
N GLU A 179 7.57 5.74 -6.62
CA GLU A 179 8.44 6.91 -6.66
C GLU A 179 9.59 6.80 -7.68
N ARG A 180 9.93 5.57 -8.17
CA ARG A 180 11.21 5.33 -8.88
C ARG A 180 11.08 4.72 -10.24
N PHE A 181 10.06 3.92 -10.51
CA PHE A 181 10.00 3.09 -11.71
C PHE A 181 8.80 3.46 -12.58
N GLU A 182 8.97 3.27 -13.87
CA GLU A 182 7.95 3.47 -14.89
C GLU A 182 7.42 2.15 -15.47
N SER A 183 8.17 1.04 -15.26
CA SER A 183 7.83 -0.26 -15.83
C SER A 183 7.73 -1.38 -14.79
N VAL A 184 6.89 -2.36 -15.08
CA VAL A 184 6.72 -3.58 -14.29
C VAL A 184 8.03 -4.33 -14.14
N GLY A 185 8.80 -4.49 -15.22
CA GLY A 185 10.06 -5.23 -15.19
C GLY A 185 11.07 -4.64 -14.21
N SER A 186 11.25 -3.30 -14.22
CA SER A 186 12.18 -2.60 -13.32
C SER A 186 11.73 -2.68 -11.86
N ALA A 187 10.44 -2.52 -11.60
CA ALA A 187 9.87 -2.62 -10.25
C ALA A 187 10.05 -4.03 -9.66
N LEU A 188 9.78 -5.09 -10.45
CA LEU A 188 9.98 -6.48 -10.05
C LEU A 188 11.44 -6.79 -9.75
N ALA A 189 12.35 -6.42 -10.63
CA ALA A 189 13.79 -6.65 -10.44
C ALA A 189 14.28 -6.03 -9.12
N TRP A 190 13.81 -4.82 -8.81
CA TRP A 190 14.14 -4.15 -7.56
C TRP A 190 13.55 -4.88 -6.34
N CYS A 191 12.27 -5.29 -6.39
CA CYS A 191 11.61 -6.03 -5.31
C CYS A 191 12.31 -7.36 -5.01
N LEU A 192 12.79 -8.06 -6.04
CA LEU A 192 13.48 -9.35 -5.88
C LEU A 192 14.83 -9.20 -5.17
N GLY A 193 15.51 -8.07 -5.31
CA GLY A 193 16.83 -7.81 -4.74
C GLY A 193 16.82 -7.23 -3.31
N ARG A 194 15.68 -6.80 -2.75
CA ARG A 194 15.64 -6.05 -1.49
C ARG A 194 15.16 -6.88 -0.31
N PRO A 195 15.76 -6.72 0.88
CA PRO A 195 15.29 -7.40 2.08
C PRO A 195 13.95 -6.82 2.57
N ALA A 196 13.01 -7.70 2.87
CA ALA A 196 11.73 -7.36 3.50
C ALA A 196 11.22 -8.52 4.36
N ALA A 197 10.31 -8.23 5.27
CA ALA A 197 9.57 -9.27 5.96
C ALA A 197 8.69 -10.03 4.97
N PRO A 198 8.67 -11.37 5.02
CA PRO A 198 7.83 -12.17 4.16
C PRO A 198 6.34 -12.01 4.51
N GLY A 199 5.48 -12.34 3.55
CA GLY A 199 4.04 -12.42 3.74
C GLY A 199 3.24 -11.36 2.99
N ALA A 200 3.87 -10.36 2.39
CA ALA A 200 3.20 -9.41 1.49
C ALA A 200 3.19 -9.93 0.05
N SER A 201 2.19 -9.53 -0.71
CA SER A 201 2.15 -9.66 -2.17
C SER A 201 1.99 -8.28 -2.79
N LEU A 202 2.58 -8.07 -3.95
CA LEU A 202 2.43 -6.86 -4.74
C LEU A 202 1.98 -7.22 -6.15
N LEU A 203 1.10 -6.40 -6.70
CA LEU A 203 0.71 -6.39 -8.11
C LEU A 203 1.18 -5.13 -8.78
N PHE A 204 1.59 -5.24 -10.02
CA PHE A 204 2.08 -4.16 -10.85
C PHE A 204 1.37 -4.16 -12.19
N ALA A 205 1.09 -2.97 -12.71
CA ALA A 205 0.66 -2.71 -14.07
C ALA A 205 1.39 -1.47 -14.59
N ASP A 206 1.76 -1.44 -15.87
CA ASP A 206 2.32 -0.24 -16.49
C ASP A 206 1.51 0.26 -17.68
N ALA A 207 1.90 1.42 -18.20
CA ALA A 207 1.22 2.08 -19.31
C ALA A 207 1.32 1.30 -20.64
N GLU A 208 2.27 0.37 -20.74
CA GLU A 208 2.46 -0.49 -21.91
C GLU A 208 1.58 -1.75 -21.84
N GLY A 209 0.87 -1.94 -20.72
CA GLY A 209 -0.05 -3.07 -20.52
C GLY A 209 0.62 -4.28 -19.87
N GLU A 210 1.89 -4.20 -19.46
CA GLU A 210 2.52 -5.31 -18.73
C GLU A 210 1.88 -5.47 -17.36
N LEU A 211 1.56 -6.72 -17.01
CA LEU A 211 1.04 -7.12 -15.71
C LEU A 211 1.94 -8.16 -15.06
N ALA A 212 2.24 -7.98 -13.80
CA ALA A 212 2.87 -9.03 -12.99
C ALA A 212 2.63 -8.83 -11.49
N GLY A 213 2.88 -9.89 -10.73
CA GLY A 213 2.88 -9.83 -9.29
C GLY A 213 4.11 -10.49 -8.69
N VAL A 214 4.37 -10.19 -7.42
CA VAL A 214 5.38 -10.87 -6.62
C VAL A 214 4.82 -11.26 -5.27
N ASP A 215 4.96 -12.52 -4.91
CA ASP A 215 4.70 -13.02 -3.57
C ASP A 215 6.01 -13.02 -2.78
N LEU A 216 6.04 -12.28 -1.68
CA LEU A 216 7.16 -12.21 -0.77
C LEU A 216 7.00 -13.28 0.32
N ALA A 217 7.11 -14.54 -0.05
CA ALA A 217 7.07 -15.64 0.90
C ALA A 217 8.40 -15.78 1.66
N ALA A 218 8.39 -16.48 2.81
CA ALA A 218 9.61 -16.75 3.56
C ALA A 218 10.57 -17.63 2.77
N GLY A 219 11.73 -17.08 2.42
CA GLY A 219 12.80 -17.80 1.72
C GLY A 219 12.60 -18.00 0.22
N ASP A 220 11.43 -17.61 -0.31
CA ASP A 220 11.12 -17.76 -1.74
C ASP A 220 10.31 -16.54 -2.20
N ARG A 221 10.76 -15.91 -3.28
CA ARG A 221 10.07 -14.79 -3.92
C ARG A 221 9.59 -15.24 -5.28
N ARG A 222 8.29 -15.38 -5.40
CA ARG A 222 7.67 -15.91 -6.62
C ARG A 222 7.11 -14.78 -7.45
N VAL A 223 7.61 -14.65 -8.67
CA VAL A 223 6.96 -13.81 -9.68
C VAL A 223 5.77 -14.58 -10.23
N ARG A 224 4.65 -13.87 -10.31
CA ARG A 224 3.40 -14.38 -10.87
C ARG A 224 3.06 -13.57 -12.12
N ARG A 225 2.63 -14.26 -13.13
CA ARG A 225 2.16 -13.64 -14.38
C ARG A 225 0.67 -13.96 -14.56
N PRO A 226 -0.10 -13.11 -15.25
CA PRO A 226 -1.51 -13.38 -15.49
C PRO A 226 -1.69 -14.62 -16.35
N GLU A 227 -2.67 -15.43 -15.99
CA GLU A 227 -3.18 -16.49 -16.84
C GLU A 227 -4.48 -15.99 -17.48
N HIS A 228 -4.60 -16.09 -18.82
CA HIS A 228 -5.76 -15.59 -19.57
C HIS A 228 -6.07 -14.09 -19.30
N GLY A 229 -5.03 -13.29 -19.03
CA GLY A 229 -5.17 -11.85 -18.78
C GLY A 229 -5.69 -11.49 -17.40
N VAL A 230 -5.75 -12.42 -16.44
CA VAL A 230 -6.17 -12.19 -15.06
C VAL A 230 -5.13 -12.72 -14.08
N LEU A 231 -4.89 -12.01 -12.98
CA LEU A 231 -4.02 -12.44 -11.88
C LEU A 231 -4.64 -12.04 -10.55
N VAL A 232 -4.79 -13.01 -9.65
CA VAL A 232 -5.30 -12.80 -8.29
C VAL A 232 -4.24 -13.20 -7.25
N LEU A 233 -3.99 -12.32 -6.29
CA LEU A 233 -3.05 -12.54 -5.18
C LEU A 233 -3.70 -12.22 -3.83
N GLY A 234 -3.03 -12.60 -2.74
CA GLY A 234 -3.45 -12.26 -1.39
C GLY A 234 -4.57 -13.13 -0.81
N VAL A 235 -4.97 -14.18 -1.51
CA VAL A 235 -5.99 -15.16 -1.08
C VAL A 235 -5.53 -16.58 -1.36
N ASP A 236 -6.22 -17.57 -0.80
CA ASP A 236 -5.97 -18.96 -1.12
C ASP A 236 -6.32 -19.31 -2.60
N ALA A 237 -5.76 -20.42 -3.09
CA ALA A 237 -5.88 -20.79 -4.48
C ALA A 237 -7.34 -21.04 -4.94
N ALA A 238 -8.20 -21.58 -4.07
CA ALA A 238 -9.60 -21.86 -4.43
C ALA A 238 -10.38 -20.55 -4.62
N ARG A 239 -10.17 -19.58 -3.73
CA ARG A 239 -10.79 -18.27 -3.83
C ARG A 239 -10.22 -17.47 -5.01
N ALA A 240 -8.90 -17.56 -5.27
CA ALA A 240 -8.28 -16.95 -6.44
C ALA A 240 -8.94 -17.45 -7.73
N ALA A 241 -9.03 -18.78 -7.92
CA ALA A 241 -9.64 -19.38 -9.10
C ALA A 241 -11.12 -18.98 -9.28
N ALA A 242 -11.89 -18.86 -8.19
CA ALA A 242 -13.27 -18.39 -8.26
C ALA A 242 -13.40 -16.92 -8.71
N ILE A 243 -12.48 -16.07 -8.29
CA ILE A 243 -12.42 -14.65 -8.71
C ILE A 243 -11.97 -14.56 -10.17
N GLU A 244 -10.93 -15.29 -10.56
CA GLU A 244 -10.42 -15.34 -11.94
C GLU A 244 -11.51 -15.78 -12.92
N LYS A 245 -12.27 -16.83 -12.57
CA LYS A 245 -13.39 -17.29 -13.39
C LYS A 245 -14.45 -16.19 -13.57
N ARG A 246 -14.87 -15.52 -12.48
CA ARG A 246 -15.85 -14.41 -12.55
C ARG A 246 -15.37 -13.25 -13.42
N LEU A 247 -14.09 -12.91 -13.33
CA LEU A 247 -13.49 -11.82 -14.14
C LEU A 247 -13.33 -12.21 -15.60
N ALA A 248 -13.07 -13.48 -15.90
CA ALA A 248 -13.01 -13.97 -17.28
C ALA A 248 -14.40 -13.98 -17.97
N GLU A 249 -15.47 -14.18 -17.19
CA GLU A 249 -16.86 -14.19 -17.66
C GLU A 249 -17.49 -12.77 -17.72
N ALA A 250 -16.96 -11.83 -16.93
CA ALA A 250 -17.45 -10.46 -16.87
C ALA A 250 -16.86 -9.59 -18.00
N SER A 251 -17.60 -8.52 -18.36
CA SER A 251 -17.00 -7.44 -19.15
C SER A 251 -15.79 -6.91 -18.40
N ARG A 252 -14.64 -6.82 -19.07
CA ARG A 252 -13.36 -6.38 -18.47
C ARG A 252 -13.28 -4.85 -18.32
N ASP A 253 -14.42 -4.17 -18.20
CA ASP A 253 -14.47 -2.76 -17.90
C ASP A 253 -14.15 -2.48 -16.42
N ALA A 254 -13.87 -1.21 -16.12
CA ALA A 254 -13.50 -0.80 -14.76
C ALA A 254 -14.61 -1.01 -13.74
N LEU A 255 -15.88 -0.94 -14.17
CA LEU A 255 -17.04 -1.11 -13.29
C LEU A 255 -17.26 -2.58 -12.93
N ALA A 256 -17.20 -3.48 -13.93
CA ALA A 256 -17.30 -4.93 -13.71
C ALA A 256 -16.14 -5.43 -12.83
N PHE A 257 -14.94 -4.88 -13.00
CA PHE A 257 -13.79 -5.14 -12.17
C PHE A 257 -14.03 -4.74 -10.71
N ALA A 258 -14.50 -3.51 -10.48
CA ALA A 258 -14.82 -3.02 -9.14
C ALA A 258 -15.97 -3.82 -8.49
N GLN A 259 -17.00 -4.20 -9.25
CA GLN A 259 -18.11 -5.01 -8.77
C GLN A 259 -17.68 -6.44 -8.40
N ALA A 260 -16.78 -7.05 -9.20
CA ALA A 260 -16.24 -8.38 -8.91
C ALA A 260 -15.40 -8.38 -7.61
N LEU A 261 -14.71 -7.28 -7.31
CA LEU A 261 -14.00 -7.08 -6.05
C LEU A 261 -14.97 -6.79 -4.89
N GLY A 262 -15.99 -5.95 -5.12
CA GLY A 262 -16.92 -5.47 -4.09
C GLY A 262 -17.84 -6.51 -3.52
N ALA A 263 -18.18 -7.54 -4.30
CA ALA A 263 -19.09 -8.62 -3.88
C ALA A 263 -18.64 -9.37 -2.60
N ASP A 264 -17.33 -9.37 -2.33
CA ASP A 264 -16.73 -10.15 -1.22
C ASP A 264 -15.96 -9.29 -0.18
N ALA A 265 -15.80 -7.98 -0.35
CA ALA A 265 -14.77 -7.26 0.39
C ALA A 265 -15.13 -5.83 0.87
N GLY A 266 -16.31 -5.32 0.62
CA GLY A 266 -16.67 -3.94 1.01
C GLY A 266 -16.14 -2.90 0.02
N GLU A 267 -15.55 -1.80 0.51
CA GLU A 267 -15.03 -0.76 -0.36
C GLU A 267 -13.81 -1.26 -1.15
N CYS A 268 -13.83 -1.08 -2.46
CA CYS A 268 -12.78 -1.46 -3.37
C CYS A 268 -12.32 -0.28 -4.21
N ALA A 269 -11.08 -0.34 -4.64
CA ALA A 269 -10.52 0.64 -5.56
C ALA A 269 -9.70 -0.05 -6.66
N GLY A 270 -9.64 0.59 -7.80
CA GLY A 270 -8.80 0.21 -8.92
C GLY A 270 -7.83 1.30 -9.32
N ALA A 271 -6.82 0.94 -10.12
CA ALA A 271 -5.92 1.87 -10.78
C ALA A 271 -5.80 1.49 -12.26
N ASP A 272 -5.87 2.50 -13.11
CA ASP A 272 -5.60 2.42 -14.54
C ASP A 272 -4.23 3.06 -14.80
N ALA A 273 -3.26 2.23 -15.17
CA ALA A 273 -1.88 2.64 -15.36
C ALA A 273 -1.72 3.58 -16.56
N ALA A 274 -2.32 3.24 -17.70
CA ALA A 274 -2.24 4.03 -18.92
C ALA A 274 -2.93 5.40 -18.78
N ALA A 275 -4.09 5.43 -18.14
CA ALA A 275 -4.82 6.68 -17.89
C ALA A 275 -4.29 7.47 -16.69
N ARG A 276 -3.39 6.89 -15.87
CA ARG A 276 -2.79 7.51 -14.67
C ARG A 276 -3.84 7.99 -13.67
N ARG A 277 -4.84 7.17 -13.39
CA ARG A 277 -5.95 7.49 -12.50
C ARG A 277 -6.30 6.36 -11.54
N LEU A 278 -6.91 6.74 -10.43
CA LEU A 278 -7.55 5.82 -9.52
C LEU A 278 -9.05 5.76 -9.78
N LEU A 279 -9.62 4.57 -9.57
CA LEU A 279 -11.04 4.29 -9.66
C LEU A 279 -11.52 4.01 -8.23
N LEU A 280 -12.37 4.85 -7.68
CA LEU A 280 -12.86 4.73 -6.30
C LEU A 280 -14.36 4.96 -6.27
N ALA A 281 -15.13 3.95 -5.82
CA ALA A 281 -16.60 4.02 -5.71
C ALA A 281 -17.33 4.50 -6.98
N GLY A 282 -16.76 4.22 -8.16
CA GLY A 282 -17.30 4.65 -9.45
C GLY A 282 -16.85 6.04 -9.92
N GLU A 283 -16.02 6.73 -9.14
CA GLU A 283 -15.39 8.00 -9.52
C GLU A 283 -13.98 7.78 -10.03
N GLU A 284 -13.59 8.53 -11.06
CA GLU A 284 -12.24 8.56 -11.62
C GLU A 284 -11.49 9.76 -11.07
N ILE A 285 -10.32 9.51 -10.47
CA ILE A 285 -9.48 10.55 -9.88
C ILE A 285 -8.15 10.55 -10.63
N ALA A 286 -7.91 11.61 -11.40
CA ALA A 286 -6.67 11.79 -12.17
C ALA A 286 -5.52 12.33 -11.31
N LEU A 287 -4.29 11.95 -11.70
CA LEU A 287 -3.06 12.42 -11.09
C LEU A 287 -2.77 13.90 -11.41
#